data_15aefb19c740bad788df8f35ad9d80e7
#
_entry.id   15aefb19c740bad788df8f35ad9d80e7
#
_cell.length_a   1.000
_cell.length_b   1.000
_cell.length_c   1.000
_cell.angle_alpha   90.00
_cell.angle_beta   90.00
_cell.angle_gamma   90.00
#
_symmetry.space_group_name_H-M   'P 1'
#
loop_
_entity.id
_entity.type
_entity.pdbx_description
1 polymer ?
#
loop_
_entity_poly.entity_id
_entity_poly.type
_entity_poly.pdbx_seq_one_letter_code
_entity_poly.pdbx_strand_id
1 'polypeptide(L)'
;MRFIHIADLHLGSSPEAEFLWGKNRAEEIWDSFAAVIDACNEKEIDLLLIAGDLFDRPPVWADLDRAAKLFARLTATEVVMIAGASDYITEDSPWKTYPWQSWVHMLSDKHCMNVQLGNINTSVHGCSYYAPTEGKPYLEDARPDKESEYQILLGYTGDDNHMPADLSELSEKGFDYIALGYEHKASVMQSMHMAYAGSLEPLSVQETGKHGFILGEINDDSTTIRFVPFACREYINIKVRLSSDITEEELEEKLAAAINQYGSDNIFTISLEGRYQPKEPYDRARLLALGNVADVKDGTMPDYNLVALLDEHKDDMIGMYLEEFLKEPAGTREQKALYCGLEALLNAVQKTQ
;
A
#
# COMPACT_ATOMS: atom_id res chain seq x y z
N MET A 1 -26.08 -13.98 4.29
CA MET A 1 -25.18 -13.90 3.14
C MET A 1 -23.77 -13.55 3.62
N ARG A 2 -22.74 -14.28 3.13
CA ARG A 2 -21.31 -14.05 3.45
C ARG A 2 -20.60 -13.47 2.24
N PHE A 3 -19.72 -12.50 2.45
CA PHE A 3 -19.00 -11.86 1.36
C PHE A 3 -17.53 -11.62 1.67
N ILE A 4 -16.73 -11.58 0.60
CA ILE A 4 -15.37 -11.01 0.60
C ILE A 4 -15.41 -9.73 -0.21
N HIS A 5 -14.74 -8.68 0.31
CA HIS A 5 -14.56 -7.42 -0.37
C HIS A 5 -13.06 -7.14 -0.52
N ILE A 6 -12.63 -6.96 -1.76
CA ILE A 6 -11.27 -6.60 -2.18
C ILE A 6 -11.29 -5.33 -3.03
N ALA A 7 -10.17 -4.63 -3.09
CA ALA A 7 -9.94 -3.47 -3.95
C ALA A 7 -8.44 -3.32 -4.22
N ASP A 8 -8.10 -2.43 -5.13
CA ASP A 8 -6.73 -1.95 -5.35
C ASP A 8 -5.70 -3.09 -5.52
N LEU A 9 -6.06 -4.09 -6.36
CA LEU A 9 -5.19 -5.24 -6.61
C LEU A 9 -4.04 -4.89 -7.56
N HIS A 10 -4.28 -3.96 -8.48
CA HIS A 10 -3.31 -3.53 -9.49
C HIS A 10 -2.64 -4.70 -10.22
N LEU A 11 -3.44 -5.66 -10.70
CA LEU A 11 -2.95 -6.80 -11.47
C LEU A 11 -2.18 -6.32 -12.70
N GLY A 12 -0.93 -6.80 -12.84
CA GLY A 12 0.00 -6.34 -13.87
C GLY A 12 0.99 -5.30 -13.40
N SER A 13 0.84 -4.75 -12.18
CA SER A 13 1.88 -3.97 -11.51
C SER A 13 3.12 -4.83 -11.25
N SER A 14 4.28 -4.19 -11.24
CA SER A 14 5.57 -4.85 -11.01
C SER A 14 6.40 -4.07 -10.01
N PRO A 15 5.97 -4.03 -8.73
CA PRO A 15 6.72 -3.33 -7.69
C PRO A 15 8.14 -3.87 -7.56
N GLU A 16 9.11 -2.97 -7.36
CA GLU A 16 10.54 -3.28 -7.13
C GLU A 16 11.18 -4.20 -8.22
N ALA A 17 10.70 -4.10 -9.47
CA ALA A 17 11.21 -4.92 -10.59
C ALA A 17 12.71 -4.72 -10.88
N GLU A 18 13.29 -3.62 -10.42
CA GLU A 18 14.73 -3.33 -10.49
C GLU A 18 15.58 -4.23 -9.59
N PHE A 19 15.00 -4.80 -8.53
CA PHE A 19 15.69 -5.73 -7.63
C PHE A 19 15.54 -7.18 -8.09
N LEU A 20 16.56 -7.99 -7.82
CA LEU A 20 16.52 -9.42 -8.18
C LEU A 20 15.38 -10.16 -7.48
N TRP A 21 15.12 -9.84 -6.23
CA TRP A 21 14.04 -10.40 -5.43
C TRP A 21 12.66 -9.84 -5.81
N GLY A 22 12.59 -8.68 -6.47
CA GLY A 22 11.34 -8.05 -6.93
C GLY A 22 10.80 -8.59 -8.26
N LYS A 23 11.59 -9.36 -9.01
CA LYS A 23 11.20 -9.83 -10.36
C LYS A 23 9.92 -10.66 -10.41
N ASN A 24 9.57 -11.33 -9.33
CA ASN A 24 8.39 -12.19 -9.26
C ASN A 24 7.16 -11.47 -8.67
N ARG A 25 7.29 -10.20 -8.24
CA ARG A 25 6.19 -9.47 -7.57
C ARG A 25 4.91 -9.43 -8.40
N ALA A 26 5.01 -9.22 -9.70
CA ALA A 26 3.84 -9.23 -10.57
C ALA A 26 3.07 -10.55 -10.52
N GLU A 27 3.76 -11.69 -10.51
CA GLU A 27 3.11 -13.00 -10.40
C GLU A 27 2.59 -13.25 -8.98
N GLU A 28 3.28 -12.81 -7.94
CA GLU A 28 2.83 -12.92 -6.54
C GLU A 28 1.48 -12.21 -6.33
N ILE A 29 1.27 -11.04 -6.95
CA ILE A 29 -0.02 -10.32 -6.89
C ILE A 29 -1.14 -11.15 -7.54
N TRP A 30 -0.86 -11.79 -8.70
CA TRP A 30 -1.80 -12.71 -9.32
C TRP A 30 -2.07 -13.97 -8.49
N ASP A 31 -1.04 -14.51 -7.83
CA ASP A 31 -1.17 -15.69 -6.96
C ASP A 31 -2.02 -15.35 -5.71
N SER A 32 -1.85 -14.16 -5.14
CA SER A 32 -2.71 -13.67 -4.05
C SER A 32 -4.16 -13.52 -4.49
N PHE A 33 -4.41 -13.02 -5.71
CA PHE A 33 -5.77 -12.99 -6.26
C PHE A 33 -6.33 -14.40 -6.45
N ALA A 34 -5.54 -15.33 -6.98
CA ALA A 34 -5.94 -16.74 -7.11
C ALA A 34 -6.27 -17.36 -5.75
N ALA A 35 -5.50 -17.04 -4.71
CA ALA A 35 -5.74 -17.51 -3.36
C ALA A 35 -7.04 -16.93 -2.75
N VAL A 36 -7.44 -15.69 -3.11
CA VAL A 36 -8.77 -15.14 -2.72
C VAL A 36 -9.90 -15.96 -3.37
N ILE A 37 -9.75 -16.35 -4.64
CA ILE A 37 -10.73 -17.21 -5.32
C ILE A 37 -10.87 -18.58 -4.62
N ASP A 38 -9.73 -19.16 -4.22
CA ASP A 38 -9.75 -20.42 -3.46
C ASP A 38 -10.39 -20.22 -2.07
N ALA A 39 -10.08 -19.10 -1.39
CA ALA A 39 -10.71 -18.75 -0.11
C ALA A 39 -12.24 -18.55 -0.23
N CYS A 40 -12.74 -18.03 -1.37
CA CYS A 40 -14.17 -17.95 -1.62
C CYS A 40 -14.82 -19.34 -1.60
N ASN A 41 -14.22 -20.32 -2.26
CA ASN A 41 -14.73 -21.69 -2.28
C ASN A 41 -14.62 -22.37 -0.89
N GLU A 42 -13.45 -22.26 -0.23
CA GLU A 42 -13.19 -22.89 1.06
C GLU A 42 -14.10 -22.37 2.18
N LYS A 43 -14.42 -21.07 2.13
CA LYS A 43 -15.23 -20.40 3.14
C LYS A 43 -16.72 -20.33 2.77
N GLU A 44 -17.12 -20.92 1.65
CA GLU A 44 -18.48 -20.90 1.15
C GLU A 44 -19.01 -19.44 1.07
N ILE A 45 -18.28 -18.59 0.34
CA ILE A 45 -18.62 -17.17 0.16
C ILE A 45 -19.70 -17.04 -0.92
N ASP A 46 -20.75 -16.31 -0.61
CA ASP A 46 -21.87 -16.06 -1.52
C ASP A 46 -21.53 -14.96 -2.54
N LEU A 47 -20.75 -13.94 -2.13
CA LEU A 47 -20.49 -12.75 -2.93
C LEU A 47 -19.03 -12.27 -2.80
N LEU A 48 -18.36 -12.07 -3.94
CA LEU A 48 -17.07 -11.38 -4.05
C LEU A 48 -17.30 -9.97 -4.62
N LEU A 49 -16.98 -8.95 -3.84
CA LEU A 49 -17.01 -7.54 -4.22
C LEU A 49 -15.62 -7.05 -4.59
N ILE A 50 -15.48 -6.42 -5.77
CA ILE A 50 -14.23 -5.83 -6.24
C ILE A 50 -14.45 -4.33 -6.46
N ALA A 51 -13.96 -3.53 -5.52
CA ALA A 51 -14.24 -2.11 -5.42
C ALA A 51 -13.26 -1.23 -6.21
N GLY A 52 -12.94 -1.61 -7.44
CA GLY A 52 -12.08 -0.83 -8.37
C GLY A 52 -10.60 -1.21 -8.31
N ASP A 53 -9.85 -0.68 -9.27
CA ASP A 53 -8.43 -0.90 -9.51
C ASP A 53 -8.03 -2.40 -9.44
N LEU A 54 -8.82 -3.24 -10.12
CA LEU A 54 -8.47 -4.64 -10.33
C LEU A 54 -7.17 -4.75 -11.13
N PHE A 55 -6.98 -3.87 -12.12
CA PHE A 55 -5.77 -3.80 -12.95
C PHE A 55 -5.01 -2.48 -12.76
N ASP A 56 -3.70 -2.53 -12.97
CA ASP A 56 -2.79 -1.40 -12.83
C ASP A 56 -2.92 -0.34 -13.97
N ARG A 57 -3.68 -0.65 -14.99
CA ARG A 57 -3.98 0.17 -16.16
C ARG A 57 -5.28 -0.28 -16.83
N PRO A 58 -5.86 0.50 -17.75
CA PRO A 58 -6.97 0.00 -18.56
C PRO A 58 -6.62 -1.35 -19.19
N PRO A 59 -7.41 -2.41 -18.93
CA PRO A 59 -7.04 -3.78 -19.29
C PRO A 59 -7.16 -4.03 -20.80
N VAL A 60 -6.36 -4.97 -21.28
CA VAL A 60 -6.50 -5.57 -22.61
C VAL A 60 -7.18 -6.93 -22.49
N TRP A 61 -7.61 -7.51 -23.60
CA TRP A 61 -8.29 -8.83 -23.63
C TRP A 61 -7.56 -9.92 -22.85
N ALA A 62 -6.23 -9.97 -22.96
CA ALA A 62 -5.41 -10.98 -22.26
C ALA A 62 -5.49 -10.88 -20.74
N ASP A 63 -5.61 -9.65 -20.20
CA ASP A 63 -5.75 -9.42 -18.77
C ASP A 63 -7.11 -9.97 -18.29
N LEU A 64 -8.18 -9.65 -19.04
CA LEU A 64 -9.53 -10.13 -18.73
C LEU A 64 -9.63 -11.67 -18.87
N ASP A 65 -9.00 -12.26 -19.90
CA ASP A 65 -8.94 -13.72 -20.07
C ASP A 65 -8.26 -14.39 -18.86
N ARG A 66 -7.20 -13.79 -18.32
CA ARG A 66 -6.52 -14.32 -17.14
C ARG A 66 -7.41 -14.25 -15.91
N ALA A 67 -8.06 -13.12 -15.66
CA ALA A 67 -9.01 -12.96 -14.55
C ALA A 67 -10.21 -13.89 -14.68
N ALA A 68 -10.79 -14.02 -15.89
CA ALA A 68 -11.92 -14.90 -16.17
C ALA A 68 -11.60 -16.37 -15.90
N LYS A 69 -10.36 -16.82 -16.18
CA LYS A 69 -9.92 -18.19 -15.83
C LYS A 69 -9.90 -18.42 -14.33
N LEU A 70 -9.57 -17.39 -13.53
CA LEU A 70 -9.66 -17.49 -12.06
C LEU A 70 -11.12 -17.50 -11.61
N PHE A 71 -11.96 -16.60 -12.11
CA PHE A 71 -13.39 -16.61 -11.79
C PHE A 71 -14.07 -17.92 -12.17
N ALA A 72 -13.63 -18.60 -13.24
CA ALA A 72 -14.14 -19.91 -13.62
C ALA A 72 -13.89 -21.02 -12.59
N ARG A 73 -13.03 -20.80 -11.60
CA ARG A 73 -12.77 -21.73 -10.49
C ARG A 73 -13.78 -21.59 -9.35
N LEU A 74 -14.57 -20.51 -9.32
CA LEU A 74 -15.63 -20.31 -8.34
C LEU A 74 -16.74 -21.32 -8.54
N THR A 75 -17.28 -21.85 -7.44
CA THR A 75 -18.28 -22.91 -7.46
C THR A 75 -19.70 -22.43 -7.20
N ALA A 76 -19.86 -21.38 -6.39
CA ALA A 76 -21.18 -20.84 -6.00
C ALA A 76 -21.15 -19.31 -5.74
N THR A 77 -19.99 -18.67 -5.83
CA THR A 77 -19.81 -17.25 -5.50
C THR A 77 -20.20 -16.37 -6.69
N GLU A 78 -21.09 -15.41 -6.47
CA GLU A 78 -21.32 -14.30 -7.41
C GLU A 78 -20.18 -13.28 -7.30
N VAL A 79 -19.82 -12.62 -8.39
CA VAL A 79 -18.80 -11.58 -8.43
C VAL A 79 -19.42 -10.29 -8.94
N VAL A 80 -19.24 -9.20 -8.21
CA VAL A 80 -19.64 -7.87 -8.69
C VAL A 80 -18.43 -6.95 -8.60
N MET A 81 -18.13 -6.24 -9.68
CA MET A 81 -16.96 -5.39 -9.79
C MET A 81 -17.25 -4.05 -10.49
N ILE A 82 -16.45 -3.06 -10.15
CA ILE A 82 -16.39 -1.76 -10.81
C ILE A 82 -14.96 -1.49 -11.28
N ALA A 83 -14.79 -0.57 -12.21
CA ALA A 83 -13.48 -0.01 -12.56
C ALA A 83 -13.17 1.19 -11.66
N GLY A 84 -11.90 1.31 -11.22
CA GLY A 84 -11.38 2.44 -10.48
C GLY A 84 -10.60 3.43 -11.35
N ALA A 85 -9.70 4.17 -10.73
CA ALA A 85 -8.94 5.24 -11.38
C ALA A 85 -7.81 4.74 -12.28
N SER A 86 -7.21 3.59 -11.98
CA SER A 86 -6.14 3.01 -12.79
C SER A 86 -6.67 2.23 -13.99
N ASP A 87 -7.73 1.45 -13.79
CA ASP A 87 -8.30 0.55 -14.79
C ASP A 87 -9.59 1.10 -15.43
N TYR A 88 -9.73 2.43 -15.47
CA TYR A 88 -10.89 3.15 -15.95
C TYR A 88 -11.37 2.71 -17.35
N ILE A 89 -12.64 2.91 -17.60
CA ILE A 89 -13.32 2.49 -18.83
C ILE A 89 -13.10 3.54 -19.93
N THR A 90 -12.43 3.14 -21.02
CA THR A 90 -12.31 3.96 -22.25
C THR A 90 -13.44 3.66 -23.23
N GLU A 91 -13.51 4.44 -24.32
CA GLU A 91 -14.54 4.25 -25.36
C GLU A 91 -14.47 2.82 -25.96
N ASP A 92 -13.27 2.35 -26.26
CA ASP A 92 -13.00 1.01 -26.84
C ASP A 92 -12.63 -0.03 -25.78
N SER A 93 -12.93 0.22 -24.53
CA SER A 93 -12.54 -0.66 -23.42
C SER A 93 -13.15 -2.05 -23.56
N PRO A 94 -12.37 -3.13 -23.45
CA PRO A 94 -12.90 -4.47 -23.41
C PRO A 94 -13.79 -4.74 -22.19
N TRP A 95 -13.71 -3.94 -21.11
CA TRP A 95 -14.64 -4.03 -19.98
C TRP A 95 -16.12 -4.13 -20.37
N LYS A 96 -16.52 -3.38 -21.42
CA LYS A 96 -17.93 -3.30 -21.88
C LYS A 96 -18.37 -4.50 -22.69
N THR A 97 -17.47 -5.20 -23.35
CA THR A 97 -17.79 -6.20 -24.36
C THR A 97 -17.25 -7.58 -24.06
N TYR A 98 -16.49 -7.71 -23.00
CA TYR A 98 -15.93 -9.00 -22.60
C TYR A 98 -17.09 -9.95 -22.15
N PRO A 99 -17.13 -11.19 -22.67
CA PRO A 99 -18.20 -12.13 -22.35
C PRO A 99 -17.93 -12.83 -21.02
N TRP A 100 -18.15 -12.10 -19.92
CA TRP A 100 -18.02 -12.66 -18.59
C TRP A 100 -18.92 -13.87 -18.38
N GLN A 101 -18.56 -14.73 -17.46
CA GLN A 101 -19.41 -15.80 -16.96
C GLN A 101 -20.71 -15.21 -16.36
N SER A 102 -21.80 -16.00 -16.35
CA SER A 102 -23.11 -15.53 -15.90
C SER A 102 -23.17 -15.12 -14.42
N TRP A 103 -22.17 -15.49 -13.62
CA TRP A 103 -22.02 -15.12 -12.23
C TRP A 103 -21.00 -13.99 -12.00
N VAL A 104 -20.50 -13.36 -13.07
CA VAL A 104 -19.56 -12.22 -12.99
C VAL A 104 -20.22 -10.99 -13.59
N HIS A 105 -20.42 -9.97 -12.78
CA HIS A 105 -21.17 -8.77 -13.12
C HIS A 105 -20.27 -7.54 -13.05
N MET A 106 -20.05 -6.90 -14.19
CA MET A 106 -19.33 -5.62 -14.29
C MET A 106 -20.34 -4.47 -14.32
N LEU A 107 -20.33 -3.64 -13.28
CA LEU A 107 -21.12 -2.40 -13.24
C LEU A 107 -20.38 -1.31 -14.03
N SER A 108 -20.55 -1.33 -15.34
CA SER A 108 -19.72 -0.55 -16.28
C SER A 108 -20.26 0.83 -16.62
N ASP A 109 -21.27 1.35 -15.93
CA ASP A 109 -21.77 2.71 -16.17
C ASP A 109 -21.04 3.73 -15.28
N LYS A 110 -20.95 4.96 -15.79
CA LYS A 110 -20.44 6.13 -15.07
C LYS A 110 -21.38 6.58 -13.96
N HIS A 111 -22.69 6.42 -14.19
CA HIS A 111 -23.74 6.68 -13.21
C HIS A 111 -24.04 5.41 -12.43
N CYS A 112 -24.48 5.57 -11.19
CA CYS A 112 -24.84 4.43 -10.37
C CYS A 112 -25.92 3.57 -11.04
N MET A 113 -25.56 2.33 -11.29
CA MET A 113 -26.44 1.27 -11.74
C MET A 113 -26.48 0.14 -10.72
N ASN A 114 -27.36 -0.82 -10.87
CA ASN A 114 -27.42 -1.98 -9.99
C ASN A 114 -27.50 -3.28 -10.77
N VAL A 115 -27.13 -4.36 -10.09
CA VAL A 115 -27.39 -5.73 -10.49
C VAL A 115 -28.14 -6.45 -9.37
N GLN A 116 -29.16 -7.25 -9.75
CA GLN A 116 -29.93 -8.06 -8.81
C GLN A 116 -29.45 -9.51 -8.86
N LEU A 117 -29.00 -10.02 -7.72
CA LEU A 117 -28.51 -11.38 -7.53
C LEU A 117 -29.58 -12.20 -6.83
N GLY A 118 -30.55 -12.73 -7.61
CA GLY A 118 -31.76 -13.38 -7.08
C GLY A 118 -31.47 -14.63 -6.24
N ASN A 119 -30.38 -15.35 -6.52
CA ASN A 119 -29.97 -16.55 -5.78
C ASN A 119 -29.50 -16.24 -4.34
N ILE A 120 -29.06 -15.03 -4.07
CA ILE A 120 -28.62 -14.56 -2.74
C ILE A 120 -29.45 -13.38 -2.23
N ASN A 121 -30.56 -13.05 -2.90
CA ASN A 121 -31.50 -11.98 -2.55
C ASN A 121 -30.85 -10.62 -2.29
N THR A 122 -29.86 -10.25 -3.12
CA THR A 122 -29.02 -9.07 -2.94
C THR A 122 -29.03 -8.17 -4.18
N SER A 123 -29.18 -6.86 -3.98
CA SER A 123 -28.90 -5.84 -5.00
C SER A 123 -27.55 -5.16 -4.72
N VAL A 124 -26.68 -5.13 -5.72
CA VAL A 124 -25.40 -4.41 -5.63
C VAL A 124 -25.44 -3.20 -6.57
N HIS A 125 -25.25 -2.03 -6.00
CA HIS A 125 -25.23 -0.74 -6.70
C HIS A 125 -23.79 -0.27 -6.85
N GLY A 126 -23.46 0.42 -7.94
CA GLY A 126 -22.13 0.98 -8.13
C GLY A 126 -21.97 1.72 -9.43
N CYS A 127 -20.85 2.42 -9.57
CA CYS A 127 -20.46 3.13 -10.78
C CYS A 127 -18.95 3.00 -11.02
N SER A 128 -18.57 3.07 -12.30
CA SER A 128 -17.18 2.92 -12.73
C SER A 128 -16.56 4.22 -13.19
N TYR A 129 -15.24 4.31 -13.11
CA TYR A 129 -14.46 5.42 -13.65
C TYR A 129 -14.35 5.36 -15.17
N TYR A 130 -14.36 6.54 -15.80
CA TYR A 130 -14.18 6.74 -17.25
C TYR A 130 -12.95 7.59 -17.59
N ALA A 131 -12.21 8.00 -16.59
CA ALA A 131 -10.95 8.71 -16.69
C ALA A 131 -10.13 8.44 -15.41
N PRO A 132 -8.82 8.69 -15.41
CA PRO A 132 -7.98 8.50 -14.21
C PRO A 132 -8.37 9.44 -13.05
N THR A 133 -9.11 10.49 -13.34
CA THR A 133 -9.65 11.41 -12.34
C THR A 133 -11.13 11.67 -12.57
N GLU A 134 -11.91 11.77 -11.50
CA GLU A 134 -13.34 12.12 -11.54
C GLU A 134 -13.71 12.96 -10.31
N GLY A 135 -13.96 14.23 -10.53
CA GLY A 135 -14.30 15.17 -9.46
C GLY A 135 -15.80 15.26 -9.13
N LYS A 136 -16.64 14.41 -9.75
CA LYS A 136 -18.08 14.43 -9.51
C LYS A 136 -18.49 13.33 -8.53
N PRO A 137 -19.37 13.65 -7.57
CA PRO A 137 -19.77 12.73 -6.50
C PRO A 137 -20.89 11.77 -6.96
N TYR A 138 -20.65 10.95 -7.98
CA TYR A 138 -21.71 10.05 -8.53
C TYR A 138 -22.27 9.05 -7.51
N LEU A 139 -21.52 8.68 -6.47
CA LEU A 139 -22.00 7.81 -5.40
C LEU A 139 -23.11 8.46 -4.55
N GLU A 140 -23.18 9.80 -4.53
CA GLU A 140 -24.23 10.52 -3.81
C GLU A 140 -25.61 10.32 -4.44
N ASP A 141 -25.68 9.94 -5.72
CA ASP A 141 -26.93 9.64 -6.42
C ASP A 141 -27.44 8.21 -6.15
N ALA A 142 -26.61 7.34 -5.56
CA ALA A 142 -26.98 5.97 -5.24
C ALA A 142 -28.14 5.91 -4.25
N ARG A 143 -29.10 5.04 -4.52
CA ARG A 143 -30.23 4.75 -3.63
C ARG A 143 -30.50 3.26 -3.62
N PRO A 144 -30.72 2.65 -2.43
CA PRO A 144 -31.17 1.27 -2.35
C PRO A 144 -32.50 1.11 -3.13
N ASP A 145 -32.63 0.02 -3.86
CA ASP A 145 -33.94 -0.39 -4.38
C ASP A 145 -34.70 -1.15 -3.27
N LYS A 146 -35.88 -1.64 -3.57
CA LYS A 146 -36.68 -2.45 -2.63
C LYS A 146 -36.96 -3.83 -3.20
N GLU A 147 -36.19 -4.24 -4.19
CA GLU A 147 -36.46 -5.46 -4.94
C GLU A 147 -35.74 -6.67 -4.33
N SER A 148 -34.62 -6.41 -3.61
CA SER A 148 -33.88 -7.42 -2.87
C SER A 148 -33.78 -7.07 -1.39
N GLU A 149 -33.62 -8.11 -0.57
CA GLU A 149 -33.52 -7.98 0.89
C GLU A 149 -32.27 -7.24 1.33
N TYR A 150 -31.10 -7.59 0.73
CA TYR A 150 -29.83 -6.98 1.06
C TYR A 150 -29.41 -5.97 -0.02
N GLN A 151 -28.93 -4.82 0.42
CA GLN A 151 -28.57 -3.69 -0.41
C GLN A 151 -27.11 -3.31 -0.19
N ILE A 152 -26.30 -3.42 -1.21
CA ILE A 152 -24.85 -3.12 -1.12
C ILE A 152 -24.51 -1.99 -2.08
N LEU A 153 -23.69 -1.03 -1.61
CA LEU A 153 -23.07 -0.02 -2.45
C LEU A 153 -21.60 -0.38 -2.66
N LEU A 154 -21.18 -0.45 -3.92
CA LEU A 154 -19.81 -0.68 -4.33
C LEU A 154 -19.26 0.62 -4.94
N GLY A 155 -18.22 1.21 -4.37
CA GLY A 155 -17.69 2.51 -4.74
C GLY A 155 -16.17 2.57 -4.76
N TYR A 156 -15.65 3.47 -5.59
CA TYR A 156 -14.24 3.86 -5.60
C TYR A 156 -14.18 5.37 -5.34
N THR A 157 -13.83 5.77 -4.13
CA THR A 157 -13.94 7.17 -3.69
C THR A 157 -12.73 7.58 -2.84
N GLY A 158 -12.23 8.80 -3.08
CA GLY A 158 -11.05 9.32 -2.41
C GLY A 158 -11.09 10.83 -2.23
N ASP A 159 -10.05 11.52 -2.69
CA ASP A 159 -9.91 12.97 -2.61
C ASP A 159 -10.82 13.72 -3.62
N ASP A 160 -10.72 15.05 -3.66
CA ASP A 160 -11.52 15.93 -4.52
C ASP A 160 -11.45 15.59 -6.02
N ASN A 161 -10.44 14.86 -6.48
CA ASN A 161 -10.24 14.43 -7.85
C ASN A 161 -10.64 12.97 -8.10
N HIS A 162 -11.04 12.25 -7.05
CA HIS A 162 -11.33 10.81 -7.12
C HIS A 162 -12.71 10.51 -6.56
N MET A 163 -13.75 10.99 -7.28
CA MET A 163 -15.16 10.78 -6.97
C MET A 163 -15.46 11.07 -5.50
N PRO A 164 -15.27 12.32 -5.05
CA PRO A 164 -15.43 12.69 -3.64
C PRO A 164 -16.81 12.31 -3.11
N ALA A 165 -16.89 11.83 -1.89
CA ALA A 165 -18.14 11.48 -1.25
C ALA A 165 -18.10 11.79 0.25
N ASP A 166 -19.22 12.31 0.80
CA ASP A 166 -19.39 12.40 2.24
C ASP A 166 -19.78 11.02 2.79
N LEU A 167 -18.82 10.37 3.48
CA LEU A 167 -19.03 9.03 4.03
C LEU A 167 -20.15 8.98 5.08
N SER A 168 -20.40 10.07 5.80
CA SER A 168 -21.51 10.16 6.76
C SER A 168 -22.84 10.15 6.03
N GLU A 169 -22.97 10.96 4.96
CA GLU A 169 -24.18 10.96 4.14
C GLU A 169 -24.42 9.62 3.43
N LEU A 170 -23.33 8.98 2.94
CA LEU A 170 -23.45 7.64 2.34
C LEU A 170 -23.97 6.62 3.33
N SER A 171 -23.50 6.65 4.57
CA SER A 171 -23.94 5.71 5.63
C SER A 171 -25.42 5.84 6.00
N GLU A 172 -26.03 7.02 5.78
CA GLU A 172 -27.44 7.30 6.08
C GLU A 172 -28.39 6.89 4.94
N LYS A 173 -27.85 6.46 3.77
CA LYS A 173 -28.68 6.10 2.61
C LYS A 173 -29.45 4.80 2.74
N GLY A 174 -29.13 3.97 3.75
CA GLY A 174 -29.84 2.73 4.04
C GLY A 174 -29.34 1.50 3.28
N PHE A 175 -28.06 1.51 2.89
CA PHE A 175 -27.37 0.30 2.43
C PHE A 175 -26.96 -0.55 3.63
N ASP A 176 -27.05 -1.88 3.48
CA ASP A 176 -26.61 -2.83 4.52
C ASP A 176 -25.09 -2.91 4.60
N TYR A 177 -24.40 -2.67 3.47
CA TYR A 177 -22.96 -2.57 3.41
C TYR A 177 -22.49 -1.61 2.31
N ILE A 178 -21.43 -0.85 2.59
CA ILE A 178 -20.76 0.03 1.63
C ILE A 178 -19.31 -0.42 1.48
N ALA A 179 -19.00 -0.97 0.31
CA ALA A 179 -17.69 -1.49 -0.06
C ALA A 179 -16.90 -0.45 -0.85
N LEU A 180 -15.78 0.03 -0.30
CA LEU A 180 -14.98 1.12 -0.88
C LEU A 180 -13.57 0.66 -1.28
N GLY A 181 -13.10 1.13 -2.43
CA GLY A 181 -11.72 1.12 -2.88
C GLY A 181 -11.14 2.55 -2.95
N TYR A 182 -9.88 2.69 -3.32
CA TYR A 182 -9.01 3.86 -3.41
C TYR A 182 -7.94 3.93 -2.31
N GLU A 183 -8.31 3.74 -1.06
CA GLU A 183 -7.36 3.75 0.05
C GLU A 183 -6.64 2.40 0.14
N HIS A 184 -5.33 2.37 -0.15
CA HIS A 184 -4.53 1.14 -0.08
C HIS A 184 -4.37 0.59 1.35
N LYS A 185 -4.69 1.38 2.35
CA LYS A 185 -4.73 0.94 3.74
C LYS A 185 -6.15 0.59 4.16
N ALA A 186 -6.33 -0.65 4.62
CA ALA A 186 -7.64 -1.10 5.09
C ALA A 186 -8.17 -0.27 6.27
N SER A 187 -9.45 0.10 6.20
CA SER A 187 -10.15 0.84 7.26
C SER A 187 -11.56 0.31 7.44
N VAL A 188 -11.87 -0.21 8.63
CA VAL A 188 -13.17 -0.77 8.97
C VAL A 188 -13.97 0.20 9.81
N MET A 189 -15.11 0.66 9.30
CA MET A 189 -16.04 1.57 9.95
C MET A 189 -17.33 0.81 10.32
N GLN A 190 -17.24 -0.07 11.34
CA GLN A 190 -18.31 -1.00 11.71
C GLN A 190 -19.65 -0.31 12.00
N SER A 191 -19.65 0.85 12.65
CA SER A 191 -20.87 1.61 12.97
C SER A 191 -21.57 2.20 11.76
N MET A 192 -20.86 2.32 10.62
CA MET A 192 -21.39 2.79 9.34
C MET A 192 -21.66 1.64 8.37
N HIS A 193 -21.41 0.39 8.76
CA HIS A 193 -21.42 -0.77 7.88
C HIS A 193 -20.62 -0.54 6.59
N MET A 194 -19.40 0.02 6.73
CA MET A 194 -18.59 0.48 5.61
C MET A 194 -17.13 0.09 5.83
N ALA A 195 -16.40 -0.16 4.75
CA ALA A 195 -14.96 -0.34 4.80
C ALA A 195 -14.28 0.06 3.49
N TYR A 196 -13.05 0.59 3.61
CA TYR A 196 -12.03 0.49 2.59
C TYR A 196 -11.32 -0.85 2.73
N ALA A 197 -11.25 -1.65 1.67
CA ALA A 197 -10.61 -2.96 1.74
C ALA A 197 -9.10 -2.87 1.90
N GLY A 198 -8.50 -1.83 1.35
CA GLY A 198 -7.06 -1.73 1.15
C GLY A 198 -6.58 -2.54 -0.05
N SER A 199 -5.35 -2.35 -0.48
CA SER A 199 -4.74 -3.19 -1.48
C SER A 199 -4.54 -4.62 -0.95
N LEU A 200 -4.74 -5.61 -1.82
CA LEU A 200 -4.60 -7.01 -1.43
C LEU A 200 -3.14 -7.35 -1.10
N GLU A 201 -2.21 -6.87 -1.91
CA GLU A 201 -0.76 -6.88 -1.68
C GLU A 201 -0.24 -5.45 -1.58
N PRO A 202 0.78 -5.17 -0.77
CA PRO A 202 1.39 -3.85 -0.74
C PRO A 202 2.18 -3.60 -2.03
N LEU A 203 2.06 -2.39 -2.60
CA LEU A 203 2.61 -2.01 -3.90
C LEU A 203 3.80 -1.07 -3.81
N SER A 204 4.09 -0.54 -2.63
CA SER A 204 5.19 0.41 -2.43
C SER A 204 5.73 0.40 -1.00
N VAL A 205 6.95 0.92 -0.82
CA VAL A 205 7.62 1.04 0.50
C VAL A 205 6.86 1.93 1.51
N GLN A 206 5.89 2.72 1.05
CA GLN A 206 5.02 3.54 1.90
C GLN A 206 3.88 2.74 2.51
N GLU A 207 3.51 1.63 1.89
CA GLU A 207 2.38 0.78 2.29
C GLU A 207 2.81 -0.24 3.32
N THR A 208 3.15 0.23 4.50
CA THR A 208 3.61 -0.61 5.60
C THR A 208 2.46 -1.23 6.39
N GLY A 209 2.68 -2.44 6.90
CA GLY A 209 1.73 -3.15 7.75
C GLY A 209 0.98 -4.24 7.01
N LYS A 210 -0.15 -4.68 7.57
CA LYS A 210 -0.93 -5.80 7.05
C LYS A 210 -1.79 -5.36 5.86
N HIS A 211 -1.75 -6.15 4.78
CA HIS A 211 -2.63 -6.06 3.62
C HIS A 211 -3.50 -7.32 3.52
N GLY A 212 -4.64 -7.24 2.82
CA GLY A 212 -5.58 -8.35 2.75
C GLY A 212 -6.95 -7.93 2.25
N PHE A 213 -8.01 -8.48 2.85
CA PHE A 213 -9.38 -8.24 2.42
C PHE A 213 -10.35 -8.06 3.60
N ILE A 214 -11.55 -7.56 3.30
CA ILE A 214 -12.66 -7.55 4.28
C ILE A 214 -13.47 -8.83 4.10
N LEU A 215 -13.70 -9.52 5.20
CA LEU A 215 -14.69 -10.60 5.30
C LEU A 215 -15.89 -10.07 6.05
N GLY A 216 -17.07 -10.23 5.45
CA GLY A 216 -18.33 -9.79 6.06
C GLY A 216 -19.43 -10.82 6.00
N GLU A 217 -20.41 -10.59 6.84
CA GLU A 217 -21.66 -11.35 6.89
C GLU A 217 -22.82 -10.38 7.14
N ILE A 218 -23.87 -10.49 6.31
CA ILE A 218 -25.13 -9.77 6.45
C ILE A 218 -26.21 -10.78 6.75
N ASN A 219 -27.03 -10.51 7.75
CA ASN A 219 -28.26 -11.23 8.08
C ASN A 219 -29.34 -10.23 8.48
N ASP A 220 -30.55 -10.71 8.76
CA ASP A 220 -31.73 -9.89 9.04
C ASP A 220 -31.52 -8.88 10.19
N ASP A 221 -30.64 -9.19 11.13
CA ASP A 221 -30.45 -8.41 12.35
C ASP A 221 -29.18 -7.53 12.33
N SER A 222 -28.19 -7.88 11.50
CA SER A 222 -26.87 -7.23 11.61
C SER A 222 -25.98 -7.43 10.39
N THR A 223 -25.10 -6.45 10.17
CA THR A 223 -23.93 -6.55 9.29
C THR A 223 -22.65 -6.58 10.14
N THR A 224 -21.88 -7.64 9.99
CA THR A 224 -20.58 -7.76 10.66
C THR A 224 -19.46 -7.79 9.64
N ILE A 225 -18.41 -7.00 9.87
CA ILE A 225 -17.28 -6.89 8.96
C ILE A 225 -15.97 -6.95 9.75
N ARG A 226 -14.96 -7.58 9.17
CA ARG A 226 -13.62 -7.60 9.75
C ARG A 226 -12.54 -7.65 8.68
N PHE A 227 -11.43 -7.02 8.95
CA PHE A 227 -10.23 -7.15 8.12
C PHE A 227 -9.55 -8.51 8.37
N VAL A 228 -9.11 -9.15 7.28
CA VAL A 228 -8.36 -10.40 7.30
C VAL A 228 -7.01 -10.15 6.63
N PRO A 229 -5.90 -10.17 7.38
CA PRO A 229 -4.56 -10.13 6.78
C PRO A 229 -4.37 -11.31 5.83
N PHE A 230 -3.88 -11.04 4.63
CA PHE A 230 -3.82 -12.07 3.59
C PHE A 230 -2.61 -11.96 2.65
N ALA A 231 -2.01 -10.79 2.53
CA ALA A 231 -0.83 -10.55 1.69
C ALA A 231 0.30 -11.54 1.99
N CYS A 232 1.00 -11.96 0.95
CA CYS A 232 2.14 -12.86 1.06
C CYS A 232 3.39 -12.16 1.59
N ARG A 233 3.49 -10.83 1.44
CA ARG A 233 4.61 -10.01 1.91
C ARG A 233 4.13 -8.76 2.64
N GLU A 234 4.99 -8.21 3.46
CA GLU A 234 4.81 -6.92 4.12
C GLU A 234 6.02 -6.02 3.85
N TYR A 235 5.78 -4.71 3.73
CA TYR A 235 6.85 -3.72 3.85
C TYR A 235 7.07 -3.38 5.31
N ILE A 236 8.32 -3.57 5.78
CA ILE A 236 8.70 -3.39 7.17
C ILE A 236 9.83 -2.38 7.27
N ASN A 237 9.66 -1.37 8.11
CA ASN A 237 10.73 -0.42 8.40
C ASN A 237 11.49 -0.84 9.66
N ILE A 238 12.73 -1.29 9.50
CA ILE A 238 13.65 -1.61 10.59
C ILE A 238 14.37 -0.32 11.00
N LYS A 239 14.09 0.18 12.20
CA LYS A 239 14.79 1.34 12.78
C LYS A 239 15.92 0.90 13.68
N VAL A 240 17.12 1.33 13.39
CA VAL A 240 18.31 1.05 14.20
C VAL A 240 18.97 2.35 14.63
N ARG A 241 19.18 2.49 15.94
CA ARG A 241 19.95 3.60 16.49
C ARG A 241 21.39 3.13 16.71
N LEU A 242 22.31 3.75 15.99
CA LEU A 242 23.73 3.49 16.09
C LEU A 242 24.33 4.22 17.31
N SER A 243 25.25 3.56 17.98
CA SER A 243 26.23 4.17 18.88
C SER A 243 27.57 4.20 18.16
N SER A 244 28.42 5.15 18.53
CA SER A 244 29.72 5.35 17.88
C SER A 244 30.72 4.20 18.06
N ASP A 245 30.42 3.24 18.93
CA ASP A 245 31.22 2.05 19.19
C ASP A 245 30.76 0.80 18.44
N ILE A 246 29.65 0.87 17.72
CA ILE A 246 29.16 -0.27 16.92
C ILE A 246 30.02 -0.49 15.69
N THR A 247 30.47 -1.72 15.47
CA THR A 247 31.18 -2.11 14.26
C THR A 247 30.21 -2.39 13.10
N GLU A 248 30.72 -2.40 11.86
CA GLU A 248 29.90 -2.76 10.69
C GLU A 248 29.37 -4.19 10.81
N GLU A 249 30.20 -5.13 11.25
CA GLU A 249 29.79 -6.52 11.45
C GLU A 249 28.67 -6.65 12.48
N GLU A 250 28.74 -5.95 13.61
CA GLU A 250 27.68 -5.96 14.62
C GLU A 250 26.38 -5.34 14.12
N LEU A 251 26.47 -4.30 13.27
CA LEU A 251 25.31 -3.70 12.63
C LEU A 251 24.64 -4.70 11.67
N GLU A 252 25.44 -5.35 10.81
CA GLU A 252 24.94 -6.39 9.88
C GLU A 252 24.30 -7.56 10.63
N GLU A 253 24.92 -8.05 11.69
CA GLU A 253 24.35 -9.13 12.51
C GLU A 253 23.01 -8.74 13.15
N LYS A 254 22.90 -7.53 13.69
CA LYS A 254 21.65 -7.01 14.25
C LYS A 254 20.55 -6.89 13.18
N LEU A 255 20.88 -6.39 12.01
CA LEU A 255 19.94 -6.25 10.91
C LEU A 255 19.50 -7.61 10.37
N ALA A 256 20.44 -8.53 10.16
CA ALA A 256 20.14 -9.88 9.71
C ALA A 256 19.24 -10.62 10.72
N ALA A 257 19.50 -10.47 12.02
CA ALA A 257 18.65 -11.03 13.07
C ALA A 257 17.24 -10.44 13.03
N ALA A 258 17.09 -9.13 12.83
CA ALA A 258 15.79 -8.47 12.71
C ALA A 258 15.04 -8.95 11.45
N ILE A 259 15.71 -9.02 10.30
CA ILE A 259 15.15 -9.54 9.05
C ILE A 259 14.61 -10.97 9.26
N ASN A 260 15.41 -11.84 9.88
CA ASN A 260 14.98 -13.20 10.16
C ASN A 260 13.80 -13.27 11.14
N GLN A 261 13.76 -12.38 12.14
CA GLN A 261 12.66 -12.33 13.12
C GLN A 261 11.33 -11.90 12.47
N TYR A 262 11.37 -10.94 11.53
CA TYR A 262 10.18 -10.51 10.79
C TYR A 262 9.78 -11.44 9.64
N GLY A 263 10.68 -12.35 9.23
CA GLY A 263 10.50 -13.25 8.09
C GLY A 263 11.22 -12.74 6.84
N SER A 264 12.16 -13.54 6.33
CA SER A 264 13.07 -13.17 5.23
C SER A 264 12.36 -12.90 3.90
N ASP A 265 11.11 -13.34 3.73
CA ASP A 265 10.31 -13.12 2.53
C ASP A 265 9.72 -11.72 2.46
N ASN A 266 9.64 -11.01 3.59
CA ASN A 266 9.18 -9.63 3.66
C ASN A 266 10.16 -8.66 3.01
N ILE A 267 9.70 -7.44 2.74
CA ILE A 267 10.48 -6.37 2.11
C ILE A 267 10.83 -5.32 3.18
N PHE A 268 12.09 -4.89 3.21
CA PHE A 268 12.59 -4.05 4.28
C PHE A 268 13.05 -2.68 3.79
N THR A 269 12.76 -1.67 4.58
CA THR A 269 13.46 -0.39 4.56
C THR A 269 14.24 -0.28 5.87
N ILE A 270 15.53 0.05 5.80
CA ILE A 270 16.37 0.25 6.98
C ILE A 270 16.46 1.74 7.23
N SER A 271 16.12 2.19 8.44
CA SER A 271 16.29 3.57 8.89
C SER A 271 17.37 3.62 9.96
N LEU A 272 18.51 4.22 9.65
CA LEU A 272 19.60 4.38 10.58
C LEU A 272 19.52 5.75 11.24
N GLU A 273 19.68 5.80 12.55
CA GLU A 273 19.70 7.02 13.38
C GLU A 273 20.89 6.96 14.35
N GLY A 274 21.22 8.08 14.96
CA GLY A 274 22.27 8.13 15.98
C GLY A 274 23.62 8.61 15.45
N ARG A 275 24.71 8.00 15.93
CA ARG A 275 26.08 8.44 15.62
C ARG A 275 26.95 7.28 15.16
N TYR A 276 27.86 7.57 14.23
CA TYR A 276 28.85 6.61 13.72
C TYR A 276 30.26 7.18 13.84
N GLN A 277 31.29 6.30 13.87
CA GLN A 277 32.68 6.70 13.83
C GLN A 277 33.04 7.21 12.43
N PRO A 278 33.52 8.47 12.29
CA PRO A 278 33.82 9.04 10.98
C PRO A 278 34.92 8.30 10.17
N LYS A 279 35.76 7.53 10.85
CA LYS A 279 36.85 6.74 10.22
C LYS A 279 36.42 5.37 9.74
N GLU A 280 35.26 4.90 10.16
CA GLU A 280 34.73 3.56 9.91
C GLU A 280 33.26 3.66 9.50
N PRO A 281 32.95 4.29 8.35
CA PRO A 281 31.57 4.35 7.86
C PRO A 281 31.12 2.96 7.40
N TYR A 282 29.85 2.62 7.66
CA TYR A 282 29.25 1.38 7.13
C TYR A 282 29.03 1.48 5.61
N ASP A 283 29.13 0.33 4.93
CA ASP A 283 28.88 0.23 3.49
C ASP A 283 27.38 0.02 3.22
N ARG A 284 26.73 1.05 2.65
CA ARG A 284 25.31 0.98 2.25
C ARG A 284 25.01 -0.20 1.31
N ALA A 285 25.95 -0.56 0.42
CA ALA A 285 25.73 -1.66 -0.52
C ALA A 285 25.68 -3.01 0.18
N ARG A 286 26.46 -3.20 1.25
CA ARG A 286 26.39 -4.40 2.09
C ARG A 286 25.07 -4.50 2.83
N LEU A 287 24.55 -3.38 3.36
CA LEU A 287 23.26 -3.34 4.03
C LEU A 287 22.09 -3.68 3.08
N LEU A 288 22.14 -3.19 1.84
CA LEU A 288 21.17 -3.53 0.79
C LEU A 288 21.22 -5.02 0.40
N ALA A 289 22.36 -5.69 0.61
CA ALA A 289 22.54 -7.10 0.28
C ALA A 289 22.10 -8.08 1.39
N LEU A 290 21.65 -7.60 2.56
CA LEU A 290 21.26 -8.45 3.69
C LEU A 290 19.98 -9.26 3.48
N GLY A 291 19.17 -8.92 2.47
CA GLY A 291 17.91 -9.59 2.16
C GLY A 291 17.10 -8.80 1.13
N ASN A 292 15.77 -8.87 1.23
CA ASN A 292 14.87 -8.08 0.40
C ASN A 292 14.83 -6.61 0.89
N VAL A 293 15.96 -5.93 0.88
CA VAL A 293 16.07 -4.54 1.33
C VAL A 293 15.86 -3.61 0.14
N ALA A 294 14.78 -2.83 0.18
CA ALA A 294 14.42 -1.87 -0.87
C ALA A 294 15.15 -0.53 -0.73
N ASP A 295 15.40 -0.09 0.51
CA ASP A 295 16.08 1.19 0.76
C ASP A 295 16.80 1.22 2.12
N VAL A 296 17.86 2.02 2.20
CA VAL A 296 18.54 2.38 3.45
C VAL A 296 18.52 3.89 3.61
N LYS A 297 17.72 4.38 4.57
CA LYS A 297 17.61 5.80 4.92
C LYS A 297 18.62 6.11 6.01
N ASP A 298 19.61 6.93 5.66
CA ASP A 298 20.64 7.37 6.57
C ASP A 298 20.28 8.69 7.24
N GLY A 299 19.96 8.64 8.52
CA GLY A 299 19.75 9.77 9.41
C GLY A 299 20.85 9.90 10.47
N THR A 300 21.96 9.19 10.30
CA THR A 300 23.08 9.23 11.27
C THR A 300 23.90 10.51 11.15
N MET A 301 24.66 10.78 12.19
CA MET A 301 25.63 11.87 12.23
C MET A 301 27.00 11.34 12.70
N PRO A 302 28.11 11.87 12.16
CA PRO A 302 29.44 11.50 12.63
C PRO A 302 29.65 11.91 14.09
N ASP A 303 30.33 11.07 14.85
CA ASP A 303 30.65 11.34 16.28
C ASP A 303 32.01 12.01 16.39
N TYR A 304 32.07 13.30 16.06
CA TYR A 304 33.26 14.10 16.24
C TYR A 304 33.38 14.59 17.67
N ASN A 305 34.59 14.48 18.26
CA ASN A 305 34.94 15.22 19.44
C ASN A 305 35.24 16.69 19.08
N LEU A 306 34.15 17.50 19.02
CA LEU A 306 34.23 18.90 18.59
C LEU A 306 35.20 19.74 19.47
N VAL A 307 35.32 19.40 20.76
CA VAL A 307 36.25 20.12 21.68
C VAL A 307 37.68 19.80 21.33
N ALA A 308 38.01 18.53 21.11
CA ALA A 308 39.37 18.13 20.71
C ALA A 308 39.74 18.70 19.33
N LEU A 309 38.77 18.66 18.38
CA LEU A 309 39.01 19.25 17.05
C LEU A 309 39.20 20.76 17.10
N LEU A 310 38.47 21.47 17.93
CA LEU A 310 38.68 22.92 18.13
C LEU A 310 40.08 23.24 18.69
N ASP A 311 40.53 22.42 19.63
CA ASP A 311 41.87 22.60 20.23
C ASP A 311 42.99 22.28 19.22
N GLU A 312 42.82 21.26 18.41
CA GLU A 312 43.77 20.84 17.36
C GLU A 312 43.86 21.86 16.21
N HIS A 313 42.72 22.46 15.83
CA HIS A 313 42.61 23.33 14.66
C HIS A 313 42.39 24.80 14.99
N LYS A 314 42.69 25.27 16.20
CA LYS A 314 42.39 26.63 16.66
C LYS A 314 42.95 27.76 15.83
N ASP A 315 44.03 27.50 15.09
CA ASP A 315 44.76 28.51 14.30
C ASP A 315 44.47 28.36 12.79
N ASP A 316 43.54 27.52 12.38
CA ASP A 316 43.18 27.28 10.97
C ASP A 316 41.68 27.44 10.68
N MET A 317 41.32 27.18 9.42
CA MET A 317 39.95 27.38 8.93
C MET A 317 38.91 26.45 9.62
N ILE A 318 39.34 25.25 10.06
CA ILE A 318 38.47 24.31 10.76
C ILE A 318 38.08 24.85 12.15
N GLY A 319 39.08 25.38 12.89
CA GLY A 319 38.82 25.99 14.19
C GLY A 319 37.93 27.21 14.08
N MET A 320 38.21 28.12 13.14
CA MET A 320 37.35 29.29 12.87
C MET A 320 35.89 28.88 12.55
N TYR A 321 35.71 27.82 11.76
CA TYR A 321 34.41 27.30 11.43
C TYR A 321 33.69 26.73 12.65
N LEU A 322 34.37 25.93 13.45
CA LEU A 322 33.80 25.36 14.70
C LEU A 322 33.44 26.45 15.70
N GLU A 323 34.27 27.46 15.91
CA GLU A 323 34.00 28.58 16.81
C GLU A 323 32.72 29.32 16.44
N GLU A 324 32.45 29.51 15.13
CA GLU A 324 31.25 30.21 14.69
C GLU A 324 29.96 29.43 15.01
N PHE A 325 29.99 28.12 14.75
CA PHE A 325 28.83 27.27 15.02
C PHE A 325 28.57 26.92 16.48
N LEU A 326 29.61 26.98 17.34
CA LEU A 326 29.51 26.68 18.77
C LEU A 326 29.06 27.87 19.61
N LYS A 327 28.90 29.06 19.04
CA LYS A 327 28.46 30.28 19.72
C LYS A 327 26.99 30.26 20.15
N GLU A 328 26.15 29.53 19.40
CA GLU A 328 24.71 29.48 19.66
C GLU A 328 24.22 28.04 19.85
N PRO A 329 23.16 27.81 20.63
CA PRO A 329 22.56 26.48 20.73
C PRO A 329 21.98 26.09 19.38
N ALA A 330 22.56 25.03 18.78
CA ALA A 330 22.22 24.58 17.46
C ALA A 330 20.83 23.94 17.40
N GLY A 331 19.95 24.43 16.54
CA GLY A 331 18.80 23.70 16.06
C GLY A 331 19.21 22.53 15.14
N THR A 332 18.27 21.66 14.79
CA THR A 332 18.54 20.46 13.97
C THR A 332 19.15 20.78 12.60
N ARG A 333 18.81 21.94 12.03
CA ARG A 333 19.32 22.40 10.71
C ARG A 333 20.76 22.88 10.82
N GLU A 334 21.06 23.65 11.85
CA GLU A 334 22.39 24.19 12.15
C GLU A 334 23.36 23.06 12.50
N GLN A 335 22.92 22.05 13.25
CA GLN A 335 23.72 20.85 13.51
C GLN A 335 24.09 20.11 12.24
N LYS A 336 23.14 19.89 11.31
CA LYS A 336 23.42 19.27 10.03
C LYS A 336 24.44 20.09 9.22
N ALA A 337 24.28 21.41 9.19
CA ALA A 337 25.20 22.30 8.51
C ALA A 337 26.61 22.23 9.11
N LEU A 338 26.71 22.23 10.46
CA LEU A 338 27.99 22.08 11.17
C LEU A 338 28.70 20.79 10.74
N TYR A 339 28.04 19.63 10.78
CA TYR A 339 28.68 18.36 10.44
C TYR A 339 29.03 18.26 8.96
N CYS A 340 28.17 18.70 8.04
CA CYS A 340 28.46 18.70 6.61
C CYS A 340 29.69 19.59 6.26
N GLY A 341 29.75 20.79 6.83
CA GLY A 341 30.90 21.69 6.58
C GLY A 341 32.18 21.20 7.22
N LEU A 342 32.13 20.66 8.43
CA LEU A 342 33.28 20.08 9.12
C LEU A 342 33.85 18.89 8.32
N GLU A 343 33.01 17.99 7.86
CA GLU A 343 33.41 16.85 7.04
C GLU A 343 34.08 17.30 5.73
N ALA A 344 33.49 18.29 5.05
CA ALA A 344 34.09 18.86 3.84
C ALA A 344 35.49 19.46 4.08
N LEU A 345 35.66 20.18 5.19
CA LEU A 345 36.96 20.78 5.57
C LEU A 345 38.02 19.71 5.94
N LEU A 346 37.64 18.72 6.75
CA LEU A 346 38.51 17.61 7.10
C LEU A 346 38.97 16.80 5.88
N ASN A 347 38.04 16.50 4.96
CA ASN A 347 38.36 15.82 3.71
C ASN A 347 39.25 16.63 2.79
N ALA A 348 39.14 17.96 2.78
CA ALA A 348 40.03 18.84 2.01
C ALA A 348 41.48 18.82 2.53
N VAL A 349 41.66 18.80 3.85
CA VAL A 349 42.99 18.71 4.48
C VAL A 349 43.65 17.36 4.19
N GLN A 350 42.90 16.24 4.29
CA GLN A 350 43.42 14.89 4.00
C GLN A 350 43.87 14.70 2.55
N LYS A 351 43.25 15.37 1.58
CA LYS A 351 43.65 15.32 0.16
C LYS A 351 44.88 16.18 -0.18
N THR A 352 45.28 17.02 0.75
CA THR A 352 46.42 17.95 0.54
C THR A 352 47.71 17.45 1.20
N GLN A 353 47.65 16.39 1.99
CA GLN A 353 48.76 15.62 2.56
C GLN A 353 49.07 14.38 1.69
#